data_60a1e7a5f4953d6604dbed7f6c67c21a
#
_entry.id   60a1e7a5f4953d6604dbed7f6c67c21a
#
_cell.length_a   1.000
_cell.length_b   1.000
_cell.length_c   1.000
_cell.angle_alpha   90.00
_cell.angle_beta   90.00
_cell.angle_gamma   90.00
#
_symmetry.space_group_name_H-M   'P 1'
#
loop_
_entity.id
_entity.type
_entity.pdbx_description
1 polymer ?
#
loop_
_entity_poly.entity_id
_entity_poly.type
_entity_poly.pdbx_seq_one_letter_code
_entity_poly.pdbx_strand_id
1 'polypeptide(L)'
;YMAPAGEIKGELLRKRQYKIEKNELLHVFDNSLNIDDDVLQDVLAEESSERMKNVVNTIQEEQNKVIRDLETDNLIVQGIAGSGKTTVALHRIAFLLYRINNLSSNNILIFSPNNIFTEYISNVLPELGEDNTLQTTFNDYLTYFITEYDDIETFTKFLARSYSKNDKDIKLISYKQSDIIIDDFNDYLNDYIANAKFIDDIEETKTHFTTLEELNELLHYKYDKLPLFERIDEISTRLSEQFYKGTKKKKTTFLKLIKESINFKKDYLDIYTNFYKSKYCRISLTDLEIKEFVKKKVINYEDSLLFSYMKGVLEGFPYEGDILHVVIDEAQDYNKLQYI
;
A
#
# COMPACT_ATOMS: atom_id res chain seq x y z
N TYR A 1 22.84 25.01 -12.66
CA TYR A 1 22.65 23.58 -12.76
C TYR A 1 23.83 22.83 -12.15
N MET A 2 23.60 21.60 -11.77
CA MET A 2 24.66 20.73 -11.23
C MET A 2 25.35 19.99 -12.38
N ALA A 3 26.63 20.26 -12.56
CA ALA A 3 27.49 19.51 -13.49
C ALA A 3 28.36 18.51 -12.72
N PRO A 4 28.96 17.50 -13.37
CA PRO A 4 29.90 16.58 -12.73
C PRO A 4 31.08 17.28 -12.02
N ALA A 5 31.45 18.49 -12.46
CA ALA A 5 32.51 19.31 -11.88
C ALA A 5 32.03 20.28 -10.78
N GLY A 6 30.77 20.27 -10.39
CA GLY A 6 30.18 21.14 -9.37
C GLY A 6 29.02 22.01 -9.85
N GLU A 7 28.48 22.83 -8.96
CA GLU A 7 27.37 23.74 -9.27
C GLU A 7 27.85 24.89 -10.19
N ILE A 8 27.19 25.05 -11.34
CA ILE A 8 27.40 26.16 -12.27
C ILE A 8 26.24 27.14 -12.13
N LYS A 9 26.53 28.35 -11.69
CA LYS A 9 25.56 29.46 -11.59
C LYS A 9 25.74 30.41 -12.77
N GLY A 10 24.67 30.83 -13.38
CA GLY A 10 24.64 31.73 -14.49
C GLY A 10 23.23 32.26 -14.76
N GLU A 11 23.11 33.36 -15.48
CA GLU A 11 21.84 33.88 -15.95
C GLU A 11 21.51 33.27 -17.31
N LEU A 12 20.33 32.69 -17.44
CA LEU A 12 19.84 32.11 -18.69
C LEU A 12 19.20 33.25 -19.53
N LEU A 13 19.95 33.82 -20.46
CA LEU A 13 19.48 34.93 -21.29
C LEU A 13 18.43 34.49 -22.33
N ARG A 14 18.54 33.26 -22.84
CA ARG A 14 17.61 32.69 -23.81
C ARG A 14 17.71 31.18 -23.85
N LYS A 15 16.56 30.50 -23.86
CA LYS A 15 16.43 29.07 -24.12
C LYS A 15 15.59 28.89 -25.38
N ARG A 16 16.12 28.14 -26.36
CA ARG A 16 15.46 27.89 -27.63
C ARG A 16 15.35 26.40 -27.89
N GLN A 17 14.13 25.95 -28.17
CA GLN A 17 13.83 24.57 -28.52
C GLN A 17 13.52 24.48 -30.02
N TYR A 18 13.98 23.41 -30.68
CA TYR A 18 13.81 23.18 -32.12
C TYR A 18 13.08 21.85 -32.31
N LYS A 19 12.01 21.84 -33.13
CA LYS A 19 11.39 20.60 -33.65
C LYS A 19 11.93 20.36 -35.04
N ILE A 20 12.65 19.22 -35.21
CA ILE A 20 13.29 18.84 -36.47
C ILE A 20 12.81 17.44 -36.84
N GLU A 21 12.17 17.30 -37.99
CA GLU A 21 11.74 16.01 -38.53
C GLU A 21 12.34 15.81 -39.95
N LYS A 22 12.86 14.62 -40.24
CA LYS A 22 13.45 14.26 -41.55
C LYS A 22 14.45 15.28 -42.09
N ASN A 23 15.25 15.87 -41.22
CA ASN A 23 16.22 16.95 -41.49
C ASN A 23 15.60 18.31 -41.88
N GLU A 24 14.32 18.51 -41.66
CA GLU A 24 13.66 19.80 -41.85
C GLU A 24 13.31 20.40 -40.49
N LEU A 25 13.63 21.70 -40.31
CA LEU A 25 13.29 22.47 -39.13
C LEU A 25 11.81 22.86 -39.24
N LEU A 26 10.94 22.23 -38.43
CA LEU A 26 9.53 22.49 -38.43
C LEU A 26 9.19 23.74 -37.60
N HIS A 27 9.65 23.78 -36.34
CA HIS A 27 9.33 24.86 -35.40
C HIS A 27 10.53 25.27 -34.55
N VAL A 28 10.52 26.54 -34.12
CA VAL A 28 11.50 27.11 -33.17
C VAL A 28 10.73 27.83 -32.10
N PHE A 29 10.96 27.45 -30.85
CA PHE A 29 10.33 28.06 -29.69
C PHE A 29 11.35 28.77 -28.81
N ASP A 30 11.15 30.07 -28.55
CA ASP A 30 11.89 30.79 -27.50
C ASP A 30 11.11 30.62 -26.19
N ASN A 31 11.57 29.70 -25.33
CA ASN A 31 10.86 29.38 -24.09
C ASN A 31 11.82 29.16 -22.91
N SER A 32 11.34 29.44 -21.72
CA SER A 32 12.05 29.17 -20.48
C SER A 32 11.95 27.71 -20.02
N LEU A 33 11.02 26.91 -20.58
CA LEU A 33 10.74 25.52 -20.21
C LEU A 33 10.94 24.57 -21.39
N ASN A 34 11.26 23.29 -21.12
CA ASN A 34 11.19 22.24 -22.12
C ASN A 34 9.73 21.89 -22.37
N ILE A 35 9.31 21.89 -23.61
CA ILE A 35 7.99 21.44 -24.05
C ILE A 35 8.24 20.08 -24.72
N ASP A 36 7.86 19.00 -24.03
CA ASP A 36 8.09 17.62 -24.52
C ASP A 36 6.79 17.02 -25.13
N ASP A 37 5.67 17.73 -25.05
CA ASP A 37 4.38 17.31 -25.61
C ASP A 37 4.26 17.83 -27.06
N ASP A 38 4.19 16.92 -28.04
CA ASP A 38 4.10 17.24 -29.47
C ASP A 38 2.84 18.00 -29.84
N VAL A 39 1.69 17.65 -29.23
CA VAL A 39 0.41 18.34 -29.47
C VAL A 39 0.50 19.76 -28.95
N LEU A 40 1.14 19.96 -27.81
CA LEU A 40 1.34 21.28 -27.21
C LEU A 40 2.34 22.11 -28.03
N GLN A 41 3.37 21.48 -28.62
CA GLN A 41 4.30 22.15 -29.53
C GLN A 41 3.57 22.66 -30.77
N ASP A 42 2.66 21.86 -31.35
CA ASP A 42 1.89 22.24 -32.53
C ASP A 42 0.88 23.36 -32.22
N VAL A 43 0.17 23.29 -31.08
CA VAL A 43 -0.75 24.35 -30.64
C VAL A 43 -0.01 25.67 -30.34
N LEU A 44 1.21 25.62 -29.83
CA LEU A 44 2.03 26.82 -29.58
C LEU A 44 2.67 27.37 -30.85
N ALA A 45 2.81 26.55 -31.89
CA ALA A 45 3.31 26.98 -33.21
C ALA A 45 2.26 27.72 -34.03
N GLU A 46 0.96 27.36 -33.89
CA GLU A 46 -0.13 28.14 -34.45
C GLU A 46 -0.21 29.48 -33.71
N GLU A 47 -0.67 30.56 -34.38
CA GLU A 47 -0.77 31.92 -33.83
C GLU A 47 -1.65 32.00 -32.58
N SER A 48 -1.21 31.42 -31.47
CA SER A 48 -1.87 31.53 -30.17
C SER A 48 -1.51 32.86 -29.51
N SER A 49 -2.51 33.51 -28.90
CA SER A 49 -2.30 34.79 -28.19
C SER A 49 -1.22 34.64 -27.10
N GLU A 50 -0.43 35.67 -26.84
CA GLU A 50 0.58 35.71 -25.75
C GLU A 50 0.00 35.25 -24.40
N ARG A 51 -1.30 35.47 -24.19
CA ARG A 51 -2.02 35.07 -22.99
C ARG A 51 -2.13 33.55 -22.86
N MET A 52 -2.39 32.85 -24.00
CA MET A 52 -2.45 31.38 -24.01
C MET A 52 -1.04 30.77 -23.76
N LYS A 53 0.00 31.30 -24.37
CA LYS A 53 1.39 30.89 -24.16
C LYS A 53 1.81 31.02 -22.69
N ASN A 54 1.43 32.10 -22.03
CA ASN A 54 1.72 32.34 -20.62
C ASN A 54 0.98 31.31 -19.71
N VAL A 55 -0.28 30.98 -20.00
CA VAL A 55 -1.04 29.98 -19.23
C VAL A 55 -0.40 28.59 -19.34
N VAL A 56 -0.06 28.18 -20.56
CA VAL A 56 0.59 26.87 -20.80
C VAL A 56 1.95 26.80 -20.10
N ASN A 57 2.77 27.83 -20.18
CA ASN A 57 4.06 27.89 -19.50
C ASN A 57 3.92 27.81 -17.98
N THR A 58 2.90 28.44 -17.41
CA THR A 58 2.62 28.41 -15.96
C THR A 58 2.23 27.00 -15.51
N ILE A 59 1.34 26.32 -16.26
CA ILE A 59 0.93 24.96 -15.98
C ILE A 59 2.13 24.00 -16.00
N GLN A 60 2.98 24.08 -17.00
CA GLN A 60 4.19 23.25 -17.09
C GLN A 60 5.19 23.53 -15.97
N GLU A 61 5.31 24.78 -15.53
CA GLU A 61 6.19 25.13 -14.41
C GLU A 61 5.71 24.48 -13.10
N GLU A 62 4.41 24.51 -12.84
CA GLU A 62 3.82 23.87 -11.66
C GLU A 62 3.98 22.34 -11.71
N GLN A 63 3.72 21.73 -12.87
CA GLN A 63 3.93 20.30 -13.08
C GLN A 63 5.42 19.91 -12.84
N ASN A 64 6.36 20.68 -13.37
CA ASN A 64 7.79 20.43 -13.18
C ASN A 64 8.24 20.53 -11.71
N LYS A 65 7.63 21.41 -10.90
CA LYS A 65 7.90 21.46 -9.45
C LYS A 65 7.52 20.14 -8.78
N VAL A 66 6.33 19.60 -9.10
CA VAL A 66 5.86 18.31 -8.58
C VAL A 66 6.76 17.16 -9.04
N ILE A 67 7.11 17.10 -10.33
CA ILE A 67 7.93 16.03 -10.90
C ILE A 67 9.31 15.98 -10.23
N ARG A 68 9.91 17.13 -9.91
CA ARG A 68 11.28 17.25 -9.42
C ARG A 68 11.42 17.41 -7.92
N ASP A 69 10.34 17.36 -7.18
CA ASP A 69 10.38 17.42 -5.72
C ASP A 69 11.03 16.15 -5.14
N LEU A 70 12.14 16.29 -4.44
CA LEU A 70 12.88 15.22 -3.76
C LEU A 70 12.84 15.36 -2.23
N GLU A 71 12.24 16.43 -1.71
CA GLU A 71 12.29 16.76 -0.28
C GLU A 71 11.03 16.30 0.46
N THR A 72 9.92 16.09 -0.28
CA THR A 72 8.63 15.77 0.32
C THR A 72 8.44 14.25 0.40
N ASP A 73 8.29 13.71 1.62
CA ASP A 73 8.02 12.29 1.86
C ASP A 73 6.62 11.87 1.38
N ASN A 74 5.61 12.72 1.59
CA ASN A 74 4.23 12.49 1.19
C ASN A 74 3.73 13.65 0.31
N LEU A 75 3.54 13.38 -0.98
CA LEU A 75 3.13 14.37 -1.96
C LEU A 75 1.69 14.10 -2.44
N ILE A 76 0.81 15.08 -2.27
CA ILE A 76 -0.56 15.02 -2.76
C ILE A 76 -0.69 15.97 -3.96
N VAL A 77 -1.01 15.41 -5.14
CA VAL A 77 -1.22 16.17 -6.38
C VAL A 77 -2.72 16.34 -6.62
N GLN A 78 -3.22 17.56 -6.48
CA GLN A 78 -4.61 17.90 -6.69
C GLN A 78 -4.77 18.71 -7.98
N GLY A 79 -5.83 18.43 -8.74
CA GLY A 79 -6.15 19.19 -9.97
C GLY A 79 -7.46 18.70 -10.58
N ILE A 80 -8.01 19.53 -11.49
CA ILE A 80 -9.24 19.20 -12.23
C ILE A 80 -9.04 17.97 -13.13
N ALA A 81 -10.15 17.36 -13.55
CA ALA A 81 -10.10 16.29 -14.55
C ALA A 81 -9.40 16.78 -15.84
N GLY A 82 -8.51 15.96 -16.40
CA GLY A 82 -7.73 16.32 -17.59
C GLY A 82 -6.53 17.26 -17.36
N SER A 83 -6.20 17.61 -16.11
CA SER A 83 -5.00 18.43 -15.80
C SER A 83 -3.67 17.69 -15.91
N GLY A 84 -3.68 16.41 -16.30
CA GLY A 84 -2.46 15.60 -16.47
C GLY A 84 -1.89 15.04 -15.17
N LYS A 85 -2.68 14.88 -14.09
CA LYS A 85 -2.20 14.33 -12.80
C LYS A 85 -1.48 12.99 -12.94
N THR A 86 -2.08 12.02 -13.64
CA THR A 86 -1.48 10.71 -13.89
C THR A 86 -0.21 10.83 -14.71
N THR A 87 -0.20 11.68 -15.75
CA THR A 87 1.00 11.96 -16.56
C THR A 87 2.12 12.54 -15.70
N VAL A 88 1.83 13.51 -14.82
CA VAL A 88 2.80 14.09 -13.89
C VAL A 88 3.35 13.02 -12.94
N ALA A 89 2.51 12.11 -12.45
CA ALA A 89 2.94 11.01 -11.60
C ALA A 89 3.91 10.07 -12.33
N LEU A 90 3.65 9.72 -13.60
CA LEU A 90 4.52 8.86 -14.40
C LEU A 90 5.86 9.54 -14.73
N HIS A 91 5.84 10.81 -15.13
CA HIS A 91 7.07 11.58 -15.33
C HIS A 91 7.88 11.73 -14.03
N ARG A 92 7.22 11.84 -12.87
CA ARG A 92 7.89 11.84 -11.58
C ARG A 92 8.57 10.49 -11.33
N ILE A 93 7.92 9.37 -11.59
CA ILE A 93 8.52 8.03 -11.48
C ILE A 93 9.78 7.94 -12.35
N ALA A 94 9.69 8.30 -13.62
CA ALA A 94 10.83 8.31 -14.53
C ALA A 94 11.96 9.21 -14.01
N PHE A 95 11.63 10.42 -13.54
CA PHE A 95 12.61 11.32 -12.94
C PHE A 95 13.29 10.73 -11.69
N LEU A 96 12.54 10.08 -10.79
CA LEU A 96 13.07 9.45 -9.58
C LEU A 96 13.99 8.27 -9.92
N LEU A 97 13.59 7.40 -10.86
CA LEU A 97 14.40 6.28 -11.36
C LEU A 97 15.73 6.77 -11.96
N TYR A 98 15.68 7.84 -12.74
CA TYR A 98 16.89 8.45 -13.31
C TYR A 98 17.78 9.10 -12.24
N ARG A 99 17.19 9.74 -11.22
CA ARG A 99 17.91 10.61 -10.27
C ARG A 99 18.48 9.87 -9.07
N ILE A 100 17.80 8.83 -8.59
CA ILE A 100 18.13 8.12 -7.34
C ILE A 100 18.87 6.83 -7.67
N ASN A 101 20.18 6.79 -7.42
CA ASN A 101 21.07 5.69 -7.82
C ASN A 101 20.69 4.30 -7.31
N ASN A 102 19.95 4.20 -6.20
CA ASN A 102 19.57 2.92 -5.60
C ASN A 102 18.07 2.60 -5.76
N LEU A 103 17.35 3.39 -6.55
CA LEU A 103 15.95 3.15 -6.87
C LEU A 103 15.86 2.41 -8.20
N SER A 104 15.15 1.31 -8.21
CA SER A 104 14.83 0.53 -9.41
C SER A 104 13.31 0.44 -9.60
N SER A 105 12.86 0.04 -10.78
CA SER A 105 11.44 -0.18 -11.08
C SER A 105 10.78 -1.15 -10.10
N ASN A 106 11.51 -2.13 -9.57
CA ASN A 106 11.02 -3.10 -8.58
C ASN A 106 10.84 -2.50 -7.16
N ASN A 107 11.34 -1.28 -6.92
CA ASN A 107 11.16 -0.57 -5.65
C ASN A 107 9.99 0.41 -5.69
N ILE A 108 9.26 0.48 -6.80
CA ILE A 108 8.12 1.37 -6.99
C ILE A 108 6.86 0.53 -7.18
N LEU A 109 5.83 0.83 -6.38
CA LEU A 109 4.52 0.21 -6.48
C LEU A 109 3.48 1.26 -6.88
N ILE A 110 2.72 0.97 -7.93
CA ILE A 110 1.62 1.82 -8.38
C ILE A 110 0.29 1.12 -8.10
N PHE A 111 -0.56 1.77 -7.32
CA PHE A 111 -1.95 1.40 -7.17
C PHE A 111 -2.79 2.09 -8.23
N SER A 112 -3.35 1.31 -9.15
CA SER A 112 -4.21 1.77 -10.23
C SER A 112 -5.69 1.55 -9.89
N PRO A 113 -6.60 2.41 -10.33
CA PRO A 113 -8.03 2.27 -10.05
C PRO A 113 -8.64 1.02 -10.71
N ASN A 114 -8.09 0.56 -11.84
CA ASN A 114 -8.51 -0.65 -12.54
C ASN A 114 -7.43 -1.13 -13.53
N ASN A 115 -7.63 -2.33 -14.10
CA ASN A 115 -6.68 -2.99 -15.00
C ASN A 115 -6.46 -2.24 -16.35
N ILE A 116 -7.39 -1.41 -16.79
CA ILE A 116 -7.22 -0.60 -18.01
C ILE A 116 -6.16 0.47 -17.76
N PHE A 117 -6.17 1.09 -16.59
CA PHE A 117 -5.13 2.05 -16.19
C PHE A 117 -3.77 1.37 -16.02
N THR A 118 -3.74 0.16 -15.48
CA THR A 118 -2.50 -0.64 -15.38
C THR A 118 -1.89 -0.87 -16.78
N GLU A 119 -2.71 -1.24 -17.77
CA GLU A 119 -2.25 -1.41 -19.15
C GLU A 119 -1.73 -0.10 -19.76
N TYR A 120 -2.43 1.01 -19.53
CA TYR A 120 -1.99 2.34 -19.98
C TYR A 120 -0.61 2.71 -19.39
N ILE A 121 -0.43 2.56 -18.09
CA ILE A 121 0.84 2.86 -17.40
C ILE A 121 1.98 1.98 -17.93
N SER A 122 1.71 0.68 -18.18
CA SER A 122 2.68 -0.27 -18.73
C SER A 122 3.17 0.07 -20.14
N ASN A 123 2.40 0.86 -20.89
CA ASN A 123 2.81 1.36 -22.19
C ASN A 123 3.60 2.67 -22.10
N VAL A 124 3.23 3.56 -21.17
CA VAL A 124 3.82 4.92 -21.07
C VAL A 124 5.22 4.88 -20.46
N LEU A 125 5.47 4.08 -19.42
CA LEU A 125 6.80 4.03 -18.78
C LEU A 125 7.93 3.62 -19.75
N PRO A 126 7.76 2.60 -20.62
CA PRO A 126 8.76 2.29 -21.67
C PRO A 126 8.96 3.41 -22.70
N GLU A 127 7.91 4.19 -23.03
CA GLU A 127 8.04 5.37 -23.90
C GLU A 127 8.92 6.45 -23.26
N LEU A 128 8.93 6.53 -21.91
CA LEU A 128 9.81 7.41 -21.15
C LEU A 128 11.24 6.85 -20.97
N GLY A 129 11.52 5.64 -21.49
CA GLY A 129 12.84 5.00 -21.43
C GLY A 129 13.09 4.21 -20.14
N GLU A 130 12.05 3.94 -19.37
CA GLU A 130 12.13 3.22 -18.10
C GLU A 130 11.52 1.81 -18.17
N ASP A 131 12.00 0.91 -17.32
CA ASP A 131 11.38 -0.42 -17.16
C ASP A 131 10.03 -0.28 -16.43
N ASN A 132 9.12 -1.24 -16.71
CA ASN A 132 7.84 -1.30 -16.02
C ASN A 132 8.03 -1.51 -14.52
N THR A 133 7.32 -0.72 -13.73
CA THR A 133 7.26 -0.81 -12.27
C THR A 133 6.23 -1.85 -11.82
N LEU A 134 6.23 -2.20 -10.54
CA LEU A 134 5.20 -3.04 -9.96
C LEU A 134 3.86 -2.29 -9.95
N GLN A 135 2.83 -2.95 -10.46
CA GLN A 135 1.49 -2.37 -10.56
C GLN A 135 0.47 -3.34 -10.02
N THR A 136 -0.51 -2.83 -9.30
CA THR A 136 -1.62 -3.62 -8.78
C THR A 136 -2.88 -2.78 -8.68
N THR A 137 -4.04 -3.43 -8.64
CA THR A 137 -5.26 -2.81 -8.12
C THR A 137 -5.40 -3.15 -6.64
N PHE A 138 -6.16 -2.36 -5.89
CA PHE A 138 -6.40 -2.68 -4.49
C PHE A 138 -7.15 -4.01 -4.31
N ASN A 139 -8.02 -4.37 -5.24
CA ASN A 139 -8.72 -5.65 -5.22
C ASN A 139 -7.76 -6.85 -5.44
N ASP A 140 -6.81 -6.72 -6.36
CA ASP A 140 -5.81 -7.77 -6.60
C ASP A 140 -4.89 -7.93 -5.39
N TYR A 141 -4.50 -6.83 -4.75
CA TYR A 141 -3.75 -6.85 -3.50
C TYR A 141 -4.51 -7.58 -2.39
N LEU A 142 -5.81 -7.27 -2.19
CA LEU A 142 -6.63 -7.97 -1.20
C LEU A 142 -6.75 -9.47 -1.52
N THR A 143 -6.93 -9.84 -2.79
CA THR A 143 -7.02 -11.25 -3.23
C THR A 143 -5.73 -12.02 -2.95
N TYR A 144 -4.59 -11.37 -3.10
CA TYR A 144 -3.29 -11.94 -2.73
C TYR A 144 -3.18 -12.11 -1.20
N PHE A 145 -3.67 -11.16 -0.43
CA PHE A 145 -3.51 -11.15 1.03
C PHE A 145 -4.54 -12.01 1.77
N ILE A 146 -5.81 -12.04 1.32
CA ILE A 146 -6.89 -12.78 1.97
C ILE A 146 -7.01 -14.16 1.34
N THR A 147 -6.43 -15.16 1.98
CA THR A 147 -6.41 -16.55 1.52
C THR A 147 -7.47 -17.45 2.19
N GLU A 148 -8.20 -16.90 3.16
CA GLU A 148 -9.24 -17.60 3.94
C GLU A 148 -10.57 -17.70 3.20
N TYR A 149 -10.71 -17.01 2.07
CA TYR A 149 -11.89 -16.98 1.22
C TYR A 149 -11.54 -17.34 -0.22
N ASP A 150 -12.49 -17.91 -0.96
CA ASP A 150 -12.30 -18.28 -2.37
C ASP A 150 -12.31 -17.05 -3.30
N ASP A 151 -13.03 -15.96 -2.91
CA ASP A 151 -13.14 -14.72 -3.71
C ASP A 151 -13.49 -13.52 -2.81
N ILE A 152 -13.29 -12.32 -3.33
CA ILE A 152 -13.62 -11.05 -2.70
C ILE A 152 -14.69 -10.32 -3.51
N GLU A 153 -15.72 -9.81 -2.83
CA GLU A 153 -16.74 -8.97 -3.48
C GLU A 153 -16.10 -7.70 -4.04
N THR A 154 -16.25 -7.47 -5.34
CA THR A 154 -15.76 -6.22 -5.97
C THR A 154 -16.60 -5.02 -5.53
N PHE A 155 -16.02 -3.81 -5.59
CA PHE A 155 -16.73 -2.57 -5.25
C PHE A 155 -18.03 -2.38 -6.04
N THR A 156 -18.04 -2.75 -7.33
CA THR A 156 -19.26 -2.68 -8.18
C THR A 156 -20.36 -3.61 -7.67
N LYS A 157 -20.02 -4.85 -7.28
CA LYS A 157 -20.98 -5.80 -6.69
C LYS A 157 -21.49 -5.32 -5.34
N PHE A 158 -20.61 -4.76 -4.52
CA PHE A 158 -20.95 -4.13 -3.25
C PHE A 158 -21.97 -2.98 -3.41
N LEU A 159 -21.75 -2.07 -4.36
CA LEU A 159 -22.70 -1.00 -4.64
C LEU A 159 -24.07 -1.58 -5.04
N ALA A 160 -24.12 -2.52 -5.99
CA ALA A 160 -25.35 -3.13 -6.42
C ALA A 160 -26.10 -3.84 -5.27
N ARG A 161 -25.38 -4.52 -4.38
CA ARG A 161 -25.93 -5.15 -3.18
C ARG A 161 -26.45 -4.13 -2.17
N SER A 162 -25.75 -3.03 -1.98
CA SER A 162 -26.11 -1.99 -0.99
C SER A 162 -27.45 -1.32 -1.32
N TYR A 163 -27.74 -1.10 -2.60
CA TYR A 163 -29.03 -0.52 -3.03
C TYR A 163 -30.24 -1.42 -2.76
N SER A 164 -30.06 -2.73 -2.56
CA SER A 164 -31.13 -3.71 -2.33
C SER A 164 -31.35 -4.06 -0.85
N LYS A 165 -30.66 -3.40 0.08
CA LYS A 165 -30.63 -3.75 1.51
C LYS A 165 -31.70 -3.04 2.33
N ASN A 166 -32.08 -3.66 3.46
CA ASN A 166 -32.95 -3.07 4.47
C ASN A 166 -32.16 -2.11 5.41
N ASP A 167 -32.89 -1.34 6.23
CA ASP A 167 -32.30 -0.33 7.12
C ASP A 167 -31.27 -0.88 8.13
N LYS A 168 -31.44 -2.14 8.58
CA LYS A 168 -30.50 -2.77 9.53
C LYS A 168 -29.17 -3.04 8.84
N ASP A 169 -29.22 -3.60 7.65
CA ASP A 169 -28.02 -3.91 6.86
C ASP A 169 -27.28 -2.63 6.45
N ILE A 170 -28.01 -1.57 6.09
CA ILE A 170 -27.43 -0.27 5.75
C ILE A 170 -26.68 0.31 6.97
N LYS A 171 -27.25 0.25 8.18
CA LYS A 171 -26.56 0.70 9.39
C LYS A 171 -25.27 -0.06 9.68
N LEU A 172 -25.30 -1.39 9.48
CA LEU A 172 -24.11 -2.24 9.66
C LEU A 172 -23.03 -1.88 8.62
N ILE A 173 -23.40 -1.75 7.34
CA ILE A 173 -22.49 -1.33 6.27
C ILE A 173 -21.88 0.05 6.57
N SER A 174 -22.71 1.02 6.96
CA SER A 174 -22.27 2.38 7.30
C SER A 174 -21.30 2.37 8.49
N TYR A 175 -21.53 1.55 9.49
CA TYR A 175 -20.61 1.39 10.62
C TYR A 175 -19.28 0.78 10.17
N LYS A 176 -19.31 -0.29 9.37
CA LYS A 176 -18.10 -0.95 8.83
C LYS A 176 -17.23 -0.06 7.93
N GLN A 177 -17.80 1.01 7.38
CA GLN A 177 -17.08 1.97 6.54
C GLN A 177 -16.81 3.31 7.22
N SER A 178 -17.17 3.45 8.50
CA SER A 178 -16.92 4.67 9.27
C SER A 178 -15.52 4.68 9.88
N ASP A 179 -15.01 5.86 10.22
CA ASP A 179 -13.78 5.99 11.01
C ASP A 179 -13.92 5.38 12.41
N ILE A 180 -15.14 5.32 12.93
CA ILE A 180 -15.43 4.80 14.25
C ILE A 180 -15.08 3.32 14.40
N ILE A 181 -15.34 2.50 13.37
CA ILE A 181 -15.00 1.07 13.44
C ILE A 181 -13.49 0.85 13.48
N ILE A 182 -12.72 1.75 12.89
CA ILE A 182 -11.25 1.65 12.91
C ILE A 182 -10.74 1.79 14.35
N ASP A 183 -11.26 2.77 15.08
CA ASP A 183 -10.91 2.99 16.48
C ASP A 183 -11.39 1.82 17.36
N ASP A 184 -12.66 1.42 17.22
CA ASP A 184 -13.24 0.29 17.94
C ASP A 184 -12.48 -1.03 17.68
N PHE A 185 -12.05 -1.23 16.43
CA PHE A 185 -11.32 -2.42 16.03
C PHE A 185 -9.85 -2.40 16.50
N ASN A 186 -9.23 -1.23 16.50
CA ASN A 186 -7.89 -1.03 17.08
C ASN A 186 -7.88 -1.32 18.58
N ASP A 187 -8.87 -0.81 19.33
CA ASP A 187 -8.98 -1.08 20.75
C ASP A 187 -9.14 -2.59 21.02
N TYR A 188 -9.94 -3.27 20.19
CA TYR A 188 -10.07 -4.73 20.25
C TYR A 188 -8.77 -5.46 19.97
N LEU A 189 -8.06 -5.11 18.91
CA LEU A 189 -6.79 -5.76 18.52
C LEU A 189 -5.70 -5.47 19.55
N ASN A 190 -5.63 -4.27 20.09
CA ASN A 190 -4.70 -3.92 21.16
C ASN A 190 -4.96 -4.74 22.44
N ASP A 191 -6.22 -4.91 22.81
CA ASP A 191 -6.61 -5.76 23.96
C ASP A 191 -6.28 -7.23 23.67
N TYR A 192 -6.54 -7.72 22.45
CA TYR A 192 -6.18 -9.08 22.02
C TYR A 192 -4.66 -9.33 22.11
N ILE A 193 -3.84 -8.41 21.61
CA ILE A 193 -2.38 -8.49 21.65
C ILE A 193 -1.86 -8.38 23.09
N ALA A 194 -2.41 -7.49 23.90
CA ALA A 194 -2.01 -7.32 25.31
C ALA A 194 -2.33 -8.53 26.17
N ASN A 195 -3.41 -9.25 25.89
CA ASN A 195 -3.81 -10.47 26.57
C ASN A 195 -3.19 -11.75 26.02
N ALA A 196 -2.49 -11.67 24.89
CA ALA A 196 -1.74 -12.79 24.32
C ALA A 196 -0.57 -13.14 25.25
N LYS A 197 -0.45 -14.41 25.65
CA LYS A 197 0.61 -14.84 26.56
C LYS A 197 0.89 -16.34 26.44
N PHE A 198 2.08 -16.70 26.86
CA PHE A 198 2.38 -18.08 27.19
C PHE A 198 1.66 -18.45 28.49
N ILE A 199 1.24 -19.69 28.61
CA ILE A 199 0.52 -20.26 29.77
C ILE A 199 1.29 -21.39 30.44
N ASP A 200 2.27 -21.96 29.74
CA ASP A 200 3.14 -23.02 30.22
C ASP A 200 4.61 -22.79 29.84
N ASP A 201 5.53 -23.39 30.59
CA ASP A 201 6.94 -23.49 30.23
C ASP A 201 7.11 -24.30 28.94
N ILE A 202 8.20 -24.08 28.23
CA ILE A 202 8.58 -24.96 27.11
C ILE A 202 9.75 -25.86 27.50
N GLU A 203 9.48 -27.15 27.55
CA GLU A 203 10.48 -28.21 27.77
C GLU A 203 10.57 -29.10 26.52
N GLU A 204 11.64 -29.00 25.74
CA GLU A 204 11.93 -29.92 24.62
C GLU A 204 12.68 -31.16 25.10
N THR A 205 13.60 -30.94 26.03
CA THR A 205 14.31 -32.00 26.77
C THR A 205 14.64 -31.48 28.17
N LYS A 206 15.09 -32.39 29.09
CA LYS A 206 15.51 -31.97 30.44
C LYS A 206 16.61 -30.89 30.47
N THR A 207 17.35 -30.74 29.40
CA THR A 207 18.44 -29.76 29.27
C THR A 207 18.08 -28.57 28.40
N HIS A 208 16.96 -28.63 27.65
CA HIS A 208 16.47 -27.58 26.77
C HIS A 208 15.12 -27.10 27.29
N PHE A 209 15.18 -26.16 28.20
CA PHE A 209 14.04 -25.63 28.95
C PHE A 209 14.04 -24.09 28.92
N THR A 210 12.87 -23.51 28.79
CA THR A 210 12.65 -22.05 28.85
C THR A 210 11.43 -21.77 29.68
N THR A 211 11.59 -20.89 30.66
CA THR A 211 10.53 -20.58 31.62
C THR A 211 9.41 -19.73 31.00
N LEU A 212 8.23 -19.82 31.57
CA LEU A 212 7.06 -18.98 31.26
C LEU A 212 7.40 -17.49 31.34
N GLU A 213 8.19 -17.06 32.31
CA GLU A 213 8.60 -15.66 32.49
C GLU A 213 9.47 -15.20 31.31
N GLU A 214 10.50 -15.96 30.94
CA GLU A 214 11.38 -15.66 29.80
C GLU A 214 10.60 -15.60 28.48
N LEU A 215 9.65 -16.53 28.28
CA LEU A 215 8.82 -16.57 27.09
C LEU A 215 7.92 -15.32 26.97
N ASN A 216 7.29 -14.89 28.07
CA ASN A 216 6.47 -13.69 28.08
C ASN A 216 7.31 -12.41 27.97
N GLU A 217 8.54 -12.40 28.50
CA GLU A 217 9.48 -11.32 28.29
C GLU A 217 9.88 -11.19 26.81
N LEU A 218 10.13 -12.30 26.14
CA LEU A 218 10.40 -12.32 24.69
C LEU A 218 9.20 -11.79 23.90
N LEU A 219 7.98 -12.24 24.24
CA LEU A 219 6.75 -11.89 23.54
C LEU A 219 6.40 -10.39 23.66
N HIS A 220 6.52 -9.81 24.88
CA HIS A 220 5.98 -8.47 25.17
C HIS A 220 7.03 -7.35 25.23
N TYR A 221 8.32 -7.69 25.41
CA TYR A 221 9.36 -6.66 25.54
C TYR A 221 10.42 -6.75 24.44
N LYS A 222 10.93 -7.96 24.17
CA LYS A 222 12.03 -8.07 23.19
C LYS A 222 11.54 -7.91 21.76
N TYR A 223 10.40 -8.50 21.43
CA TYR A 223 9.82 -8.51 20.09
C TYR A 223 8.56 -7.65 19.97
N ASP A 224 8.34 -6.71 20.89
CA ASP A 224 7.16 -5.83 20.96
C ASP A 224 6.88 -5.04 19.68
N LYS A 225 7.92 -4.72 18.91
CA LYS A 225 7.82 -3.99 17.64
C LYS A 225 7.36 -4.84 16.46
N LEU A 226 7.38 -6.17 16.62
CA LEU A 226 6.93 -7.07 15.56
C LEU A 226 5.42 -7.35 15.69
N PRO A 227 4.71 -7.65 14.58
CA PRO A 227 3.38 -8.22 14.63
C PRO A 227 3.30 -9.47 15.49
N LEU A 228 2.17 -9.69 16.18
CA LEU A 228 2.05 -10.75 17.19
C LEU A 228 2.46 -12.13 16.68
N PHE A 229 2.07 -12.49 15.45
CA PHE A 229 2.38 -13.82 14.92
C PHE A 229 3.84 -13.96 14.45
N GLU A 230 4.47 -12.87 14.03
CA GLU A 230 5.92 -12.84 13.74
C GLU A 230 6.74 -13.05 15.02
N ARG A 231 6.29 -12.52 16.18
CA ARG A 231 6.96 -12.76 17.46
C ARG A 231 7.13 -14.25 17.75
N ILE A 232 6.11 -15.06 17.43
CA ILE A 232 6.13 -16.51 17.61
C ILE A 232 7.20 -17.16 16.73
N ASP A 233 7.32 -16.74 15.49
CA ASP A 233 8.33 -17.22 14.57
C ASP A 233 9.76 -16.85 15.04
N GLU A 234 9.95 -15.63 15.53
CA GLU A 234 11.22 -15.16 16.07
C GLU A 234 11.61 -15.90 17.37
N ILE A 235 10.65 -16.12 18.29
CA ILE A 235 10.88 -16.90 19.50
C ILE A 235 11.29 -18.33 19.13
N SER A 236 10.61 -18.96 18.16
CA SER A 236 10.95 -20.31 17.72
C SER A 236 12.35 -20.40 17.11
N THR A 237 12.73 -19.39 16.34
CA THR A 237 14.06 -19.24 15.73
C THR A 237 15.11 -19.11 16.83
N ARG A 238 14.90 -18.19 17.78
CA ARG A 238 15.78 -17.99 18.92
C ARG A 238 16.00 -19.26 19.74
N LEU A 239 14.94 -19.99 20.10
CA LEU A 239 15.06 -21.23 20.85
C LEU A 239 15.82 -22.31 20.07
N SER A 240 15.57 -22.39 18.74
CA SER A 240 16.31 -23.29 17.86
C SER A 240 17.80 -22.94 17.78
N GLU A 241 18.16 -21.68 17.75
CA GLU A 241 19.54 -21.20 17.74
C GLU A 241 20.22 -21.44 19.08
N GLN A 242 19.53 -21.11 20.16
CA GLN A 242 20.05 -21.27 21.53
C GLN A 242 20.41 -22.73 21.86
N PHE A 243 19.55 -23.67 21.48
CA PHE A 243 19.72 -25.07 21.88
C PHE A 243 20.34 -25.98 20.80
N TYR A 244 20.19 -25.63 19.51
CA TYR A 244 20.56 -26.52 18.41
C TYR A 244 21.28 -25.83 17.24
N LYS A 245 21.83 -24.66 17.44
CA LYS A 245 22.53 -23.88 16.39
C LYS A 245 21.66 -23.60 15.15
N GLY A 246 20.33 -23.45 15.33
CA GLY A 246 19.44 -22.96 14.29
C GLY A 246 19.06 -23.95 13.19
N THR A 247 18.84 -25.23 13.50
CA THR A 247 18.39 -26.16 12.45
C THR A 247 16.90 -26.03 12.14
N LYS A 248 16.52 -26.05 10.85
CA LYS A 248 15.13 -25.93 10.38
C LYS A 248 14.18 -26.93 11.07
N LYS A 249 14.61 -28.17 11.25
CA LYS A 249 13.83 -29.22 11.93
C LYS A 249 13.50 -28.82 13.37
N LYS A 250 14.44 -28.20 14.07
CA LYS A 250 14.25 -27.80 15.48
C LYS A 250 13.39 -26.54 15.60
N LYS A 251 13.51 -25.60 14.68
CA LYS A 251 12.56 -24.47 14.59
C LYS A 251 11.12 -24.98 14.51
N THR A 252 10.84 -25.95 13.64
CA THR A 252 9.49 -26.54 13.50
C THR A 252 9.04 -27.24 14.80
N THR A 253 9.97 -27.89 15.54
CA THR A 253 9.65 -28.50 16.82
C THR A 253 9.24 -27.45 17.85
N PHE A 254 10.02 -26.36 17.99
CA PHE A 254 9.67 -25.28 18.90
C PHE A 254 8.38 -24.57 18.52
N LEU A 255 8.13 -24.33 17.23
CA LEU A 255 6.85 -23.80 16.77
C LEU A 255 5.65 -24.64 17.21
N LYS A 256 5.80 -25.98 17.22
CA LYS A 256 4.74 -26.86 17.72
C LYS A 256 4.54 -26.71 19.23
N LEU A 257 5.62 -26.76 20.02
CA LEU A 257 5.56 -26.58 21.46
C LEU A 257 4.98 -25.21 21.85
N ILE A 258 5.42 -24.15 21.17
CA ILE A 258 4.89 -22.79 21.38
C ILE A 258 3.38 -22.75 21.17
N LYS A 259 2.87 -23.34 20.07
CA LYS A 259 1.42 -23.36 19.78
C LYS A 259 0.60 -24.10 20.83
N GLU A 260 1.20 -25.05 21.54
CA GLU A 260 0.59 -25.79 22.65
C GLU A 260 0.64 -25.02 23.98
N SER A 261 1.59 -24.07 24.11
CA SER A 261 1.88 -23.31 25.34
C SER A 261 1.36 -21.87 25.36
N ILE A 262 0.60 -21.43 24.33
CA ILE A 262 0.03 -20.08 24.25
C ILE A 262 -1.49 -20.10 24.41
N ASN A 263 -2.07 -18.99 24.92
CA ASN A 263 -3.50 -18.83 25.12
C ASN A 263 -4.27 -18.31 23.90
N PHE A 264 -3.61 -18.12 22.76
CA PHE A 264 -4.22 -17.61 21.53
C PHE A 264 -3.88 -18.50 20.33
N LYS A 265 -4.62 -18.36 19.25
CA LYS A 265 -4.45 -19.13 18.02
C LYS A 265 -4.37 -18.21 16.81
N LYS A 266 -3.61 -18.62 15.81
CA LYS A 266 -3.61 -17.97 14.49
C LYS A 266 -4.85 -18.44 13.69
N ASP A 267 -6.02 -17.98 14.12
CA ASP A 267 -7.32 -18.21 13.46
C ASP A 267 -7.99 -16.86 13.19
N TYR A 268 -7.79 -16.35 11.99
CA TYR A 268 -8.27 -15.01 11.60
C TYR A 268 -9.80 -14.91 11.58
N LEU A 269 -10.50 -16.00 11.20
CA LEU A 269 -11.96 -16.00 11.18
C LEU A 269 -12.52 -15.92 12.61
N ASP A 270 -11.92 -16.66 13.54
CA ASP A 270 -12.31 -16.60 14.96
C ASP A 270 -12.01 -15.21 15.55
N ILE A 271 -10.82 -14.67 15.34
CA ILE A 271 -10.44 -13.33 15.84
C ILE A 271 -11.39 -12.27 15.27
N TYR A 272 -11.66 -12.28 13.96
CA TYR A 272 -12.54 -11.32 13.31
C TYR A 272 -13.97 -11.42 13.81
N THR A 273 -14.52 -12.62 13.96
CA THR A 273 -15.89 -12.81 14.43
C THR A 273 -16.07 -12.53 15.90
N ASN A 274 -15.03 -12.75 16.72
CA ASN A 274 -15.05 -12.40 18.14
C ASN A 274 -15.06 -10.88 18.39
N PHE A 275 -14.57 -10.06 17.45
CA PHE A 275 -14.77 -8.62 17.51
C PHE A 275 -16.25 -8.25 17.63
N TYR A 276 -17.13 -8.85 16.82
CA TYR A 276 -18.56 -8.57 16.84
C TYR A 276 -19.30 -9.05 18.10
N LYS A 277 -18.65 -9.90 18.92
CA LYS A 277 -19.13 -10.32 20.23
C LYS A 277 -18.52 -9.55 21.38
N SER A 278 -17.49 -8.76 21.10
CA SER A 278 -16.73 -8.04 22.10
C SER A 278 -17.44 -6.77 22.57
N LYS A 279 -16.99 -6.25 23.72
CA LYS A 279 -17.43 -4.95 24.25
C LYS A 279 -17.03 -3.75 23.37
N TYR A 280 -16.12 -3.94 22.42
CA TYR A 280 -15.60 -2.90 21.56
C TYR A 280 -16.51 -2.63 20.35
N CYS A 281 -17.22 -3.63 19.88
CA CYS A 281 -18.11 -3.47 18.73
C CYS A 281 -19.44 -2.83 19.13
N ARG A 282 -19.83 -1.76 18.46
CA ARG A 282 -21.09 -1.03 18.72
C ARG A 282 -22.32 -1.70 18.15
N ILE A 283 -22.15 -2.60 17.19
CA ILE A 283 -23.23 -3.36 16.54
C ILE A 283 -22.98 -4.85 16.73
N SER A 284 -23.74 -5.48 17.62
CA SER A 284 -23.63 -6.91 17.86
C SER A 284 -24.29 -7.70 16.73
N LEU A 285 -23.59 -8.74 16.26
CA LEU A 285 -24.13 -9.74 15.37
C LEU A 285 -24.67 -10.94 16.18
N THR A 286 -25.73 -11.56 15.68
CA THR A 286 -26.23 -12.81 16.24
C THR A 286 -25.32 -13.98 15.89
N ASP A 287 -25.36 -15.06 16.67
CA ASP A 287 -24.60 -16.28 16.36
C ASP A 287 -24.93 -16.87 14.99
N LEU A 288 -26.15 -16.65 14.49
CA LEU A 288 -26.56 -17.09 13.15
C LEU A 288 -25.84 -16.26 12.06
N GLU A 289 -25.84 -14.94 12.18
CA GLU A 289 -25.16 -14.03 11.26
C GLU A 289 -23.64 -14.30 11.23
N ILE A 290 -23.04 -14.59 12.38
CA ILE A 290 -21.63 -14.98 12.47
C ILE A 290 -21.37 -16.32 11.78
N LYS A 291 -22.23 -17.33 12.00
CA LYS A 291 -22.10 -18.64 11.34
C LYS A 291 -22.26 -18.52 9.83
N GLU A 292 -23.16 -17.68 9.35
CA GLU A 292 -23.31 -17.38 7.92
C GLU A 292 -22.07 -16.70 7.35
N PHE A 293 -21.49 -15.75 8.07
CA PHE A 293 -20.25 -15.09 7.69
C PHE A 293 -19.10 -16.09 7.51
N VAL A 294 -18.87 -16.97 8.50
CA VAL A 294 -17.78 -17.98 8.47
C VAL A 294 -17.96 -19.01 7.35
N LYS A 295 -19.22 -19.31 6.96
CA LYS A 295 -19.52 -20.29 5.90
C LYS A 295 -19.43 -19.72 4.48
N LYS A 296 -19.38 -18.39 4.33
CA LYS A 296 -19.28 -17.76 3.01
C LYS A 296 -17.98 -18.15 2.33
N LYS A 297 -18.06 -18.36 1.03
CA LYS A 297 -16.89 -18.54 0.17
C LYS A 297 -16.35 -17.21 -0.36
N VAL A 298 -17.19 -16.18 -0.39
CA VAL A 298 -16.90 -14.84 -0.85
C VAL A 298 -17.02 -13.88 0.32
N ILE A 299 -15.94 -13.15 0.64
CA ILE A 299 -15.98 -12.11 1.66
C ILE A 299 -16.60 -10.83 1.06
N ASN A 300 -17.46 -10.15 1.82
CA ASN A 300 -18.04 -8.88 1.39
C ASN A 300 -16.94 -7.80 1.31
N TYR A 301 -17.12 -6.80 0.45
CA TYR A 301 -16.17 -5.71 0.25
C TYR A 301 -15.82 -4.98 1.55
N GLU A 302 -16.82 -4.57 2.34
CA GLU A 302 -16.62 -3.87 3.60
C GLU A 302 -15.93 -4.73 4.69
N ASP A 303 -16.12 -6.03 4.65
CA ASP A 303 -15.46 -6.98 5.54
C ASP A 303 -14.01 -7.26 5.11
N SER A 304 -13.75 -7.29 3.80
CA SER A 304 -12.41 -7.57 3.27
C SER A 304 -11.38 -6.51 3.70
N LEU A 305 -11.80 -5.24 3.78
CA LEU A 305 -10.94 -4.13 4.22
C LEU A 305 -10.55 -4.28 5.70
N LEU A 306 -11.53 -4.55 6.57
CA LEU A 306 -11.27 -4.75 8.01
C LEU A 306 -10.49 -6.04 8.27
N PHE A 307 -10.80 -7.10 7.52
CA PHE A 307 -10.12 -8.39 7.64
C PHE A 307 -8.64 -8.30 7.22
N SER A 308 -8.35 -7.61 6.11
CA SER A 308 -6.97 -7.36 5.67
C SER A 308 -6.20 -6.49 6.67
N TYR A 309 -6.84 -5.45 7.20
CA TYR A 309 -6.26 -4.62 8.24
C TYR A 309 -5.87 -5.43 9.49
N MET A 310 -6.78 -6.28 9.98
CA MET A 310 -6.50 -7.19 11.10
C MET A 310 -5.30 -8.10 10.83
N LYS A 311 -5.26 -8.71 9.64
CA LYS A 311 -4.12 -9.56 9.24
C LYS A 311 -2.82 -8.76 9.23
N GLY A 312 -2.83 -7.57 8.66
CA GLY A 312 -1.66 -6.69 8.65
C GLY A 312 -1.15 -6.36 10.06
N VAL A 313 -2.04 -6.05 11.00
CA VAL A 313 -1.68 -5.78 12.39
C VAL A 313 -1.12 -7.01 13.10
N LEU A 314 -1.66 -8.20 12.85
CA LEU A 314 -1.31 -9.42 13.58
C LEU A 314 -0.14 -10.20 12.99
N GLU A 315 0.08 -10.15 11.67
CA GLU A 315 1.16 -10.90 11.00
C GLU A 315 2.08 -10.05 10.11
N GLY A 316 1.82 -8.76 9.98
CA GLY A 316 2.48 -7.89 9.02
C GLY A 316 1.78 -7.86 7.66
N PHE A 317 1.97 -6.77 6.93
CA PHE A 317 1.46 -6.68 5.56
C PHE A 317 2.38 -7.45 4.62
N PRO A 318 1.84 -8.29 3.73
CA PRO A 318 2.65 -9.04 2.80
C PRO A 318 3.26 -8.08 1.80
N TYR A 319 4.56 -8.09 1.79
CA TYR A 319 5.30 -7.36 0.80
C TYR A 319 6.54 -8.16 0.39
N GLU A 320 6.65 -8.46 -0.89
CA GLU A 320 7.83 -9.11 -1.46
C GLU A 320 8.74 -8.02 -2.05
N GLY A 321 9.77 -7.63 -1.32
CA GLY A 321 10.79 -6.69 -1.77
C GLY A 321 10.82 -5.36 -1.00
N ASP A 322 11.79 -4.52 -1.33
CA ASP A 322 11.99 -3.22 -0.70
C ASP A 322 11.22 -2.13 -1.49
N ILE A 323 9.93 -1.88 -1.21
CA ILE A 323 9.24 -0.72 -1.77
C ILE A 323 9.75 0.54 -1.08
N LEU A 324 10.26 1.42 -1.91
CA LEU A 324 10.78 2.72 -1.50
C LEU A 324 9.86 3.86 -1.94
N HIS A 325 8.97 3.60 -2.92
CA HIS A 325 8.06 4.63 -3.43
C HIS A 325 6.70 4.01 -3.82
N VAL A 326 5.62 4.61 -3.32
CA VAL A 326 4.24 4.19 -3.64
C VAL A 326 3.53 5.33 -4.35
N VAL A 327 2.86 5.01 -5.43
CA VAL A 327 2.00 5.96 -6.16
C VAL A 327 0.57 5.42 -6.13
N ILE A 328 -0.38 6.28 -5.77
CA ILE A 328 -1.80 5.95 -5.73
C ILE A 328 -2.52 6.87 -6.70
N ASP A 329 -2.98 6.34 -7.83
CA ASP A 329 -3.80 7.08 -8.78
C ASP A 329 -5.27 7.07 -8.34
N GLU A 330 -6.03 8.12 -8.69
CA GLU A 330 -7.41 8.37 -8.27
C GLU A 330 -7.60 8.21 -6.74
N ALA A 331 -6.65 8.75 -5.99
CA ALA A 331 -6.55 8.63 -4.53
C ALA A 331 -7.83 8.98 -3.76
N GLN A 332 -8.70 9.84 -4.32
CA GLN A 332 -9.98 10.23 -3.72
C GLN A 332 -11.01 9.07 -3.66
N ASP A 333 -10.80 8.00 -4.41
CA ASP A 333 -11.71 6.84 -4.44
C ASP A 333 -11.42 5.83 -3.32
N TYR A 334 -10.30 6.02 -2.59
CA TYR A 334 -9.89 5.16 -1.49
C TYR A 334 -10.46 5.63 -0.15
N ASN A 335 -10.88 4.68 0.66
CA ASN A 335 -11.29 4.96 2.05
C ASN A 335 -10.09 4.93 3.00
N LYS A 336 -10.31 5.33 4.26
CA LYS A 336 -9.24 5.43 5.26
C LYS A 336 -8.51 4.10 5.53
N LEU A 337 -9.23 2.96 5.53
CA LEU A 337 -8.62 1.64 5.73
C LEU A 337 -7.66 1.22 4.61
N GLN A 338 -7.85 1.76 3.41
CA GLN A 338 -6.97 1.48 2.28
C GLN A 338 -5.66 2.28 2.33
N TYR A 339 -5.60 3.32 3.17
CA TYR A 339 -4.40 4.13 3.40
C TYR A 339 -3.57 3.69 4.62
N ILE A 340 -4.12 2.88 5.50
CA ILE A 340 -3.45 2.35 6.69
C ILE A 340 -2.72 1.07 6.36
#